data_7f34ac281cd7b7938327e9c17cfa0f5a
#
_entry.id   7f34ac281cd7b7938327e9c17cfa0f5a
#
_cell.length_a   1.000
_cell.length_b   1.000
_cell.length_c   1.000
_cell.angle_alpha   90.00
_cell.angle_beta   90.00
_cell.angle_gamma   90.00
#
_symmetry.space_group_name_H-M   'P 1'
#
loop_
_entity.id
_entity.type
_entity.pdbx_description
1 polymer ?
#
loop_
_entity_poly.entity_id
_entity_poly.type
_entity_poly.pdbx_seq_one_letter_code
_entity_poly.pdbx_strand_id
1 'polypeptide(L)'
;IGKGQVQDLIGLDLKGKIAVMDRTDTKDLKDAFKRATDKGARAIMVVNTVNYYNRDNWTELPAMGYEADEGTTSQVFSISGDDGVKLWNMINPDKKTEVKRNNKENFKDKLEQYYPIDMASYNSNKPNVGDEKEIDFKFASDTDKELYKEDIIVPAGSTSWGPRTDLLLKPDVSAPGKNIKSTLNVINGKSTYGYMSGTSMATPIVAASTVLIRPKLKEMLERPVLKNLKGDDKIDLTSLTKIALQNTARPMMDATSWKEKSQYFASPRQQGAGLINVANALRNEVVATFQNKDSKGLVNSYGSISLKEIKGDKKYFTIKLHNTSNRPLTFKVSASTVTTDALTDRLKLDETYKDEKSPDGKQIVPEIHPEKIKGANITFEHDTFTISPNSSFDLNAVIN
;
A
#
# COMPACT_ATOMS: atom_id res chain seq x y z
N ILE A 1 6.82 -27.15 -14.04
CA ILE A 1 6.20 -28.13 -13.14
C ILE A 1 4.71 -27.85 -12.88
N GLY A 2 3.99 -27.29 -13.86
CA GLY A 2 2.57 -27.05 -13.73
C GLY A 2 2.21 -26.24 -12.48
N LYS A 3 1.30 -26.75 -11.69
CA LYS A 3 0.94 -26.19 -10.37
C LYS A 3 1.69 -26.83 -9.19
N GLY A 4 2.67 -27.68 -9.47
CA GLY A 4 3.44 -28.40 -8.47
C GLY A 4 2.63 -29.47 -7.73
N GLN A 5 1.57 -29.98 -8.35
CA GLN A 5 0.78 -31.09 -7.82
C GLN A 5 1.58 -32.40 -7.88
N VAL A 6 1.16 -33.42 -7.14
CA VAL A 6 1.86 -34.70 -7.12
C VAL A 6 2.03 -35.28 -8.52
N GLN A 7 0.96 -35.24 -9.33
CA GLN A 7 0.97 -35.72 -10.70
C GLN A 7 1.92 -34.93 -11.62
N ASP A 8 2.11 -33.63 -11.37
CA ASP A 8 2.98 -32.77 -12.14
C ASP A 8 4.48 -33.11 -11.95
N LEU A 9 4.79 -33.81 -10.87
CA LEU A 9 6.17 -34.13 -10.46
C LEU A 9 6.55 -35.59 -10.63
N ILE A 10 5.63 -36.42 -11.12
CA ILE A 10 5.93 -37.86 -11.37
C ILE A 10 6.99 -37.98 -12.48
N GLY A 11 8.04 -38.72 -12.17
CA GLY A 11 9.14 -38.98 -13.14
C GLY A 11 10.10 -37.82 -13.33
N LEU A 12 9.89 -36.65 -12.75
CA LEU A 12 10.80 -35.51 -12.87
C LEU A 12 11.98 -35.60 -11.91
N ASP A 13 13.18 -35.30 -12.42
CA ASP A 13 14.39 -35.02 -11.65
C ASP A 13 14.63 -33.51 -11.68
N LEU A 14 14.53 -32.85 -10.51
CA LEU A 14 14.72 -31.43 -10.37
C LEU A 14 16.09 -31.06 -9.80
N LYS A 15 16.97 -32.03 -9.59
CA LYS A 15 18.28 -31.82 -8.98
C LYS A 15 19.08 -30.72 -9.66
N GLY A 16 19.37 -29.66 -8.90
CA GLY A 16 20.15 -28.52 -9.38
C GLY A 16 19.41 -27.55 -10.32
N LYS A 17 18.13 -27.80 -10.64
CA LYS A 17 17.33 -27.02 -11.57
C LYS A 17 16.47 -25.96 -10.86
N ILE A 18 16.04 -24.96 -11.60
CA ILE A 18 15.00 -24.01 -11.18
C ILE A 18 13.66 -24.57 -11.61
N ALA A 19 12.81 -24.90 -10.65
CA ALA A 19 11.46 -25.37 -10.92
C ALA A 19 10.52 -24.19 -11.15
N VAL A 20 9.98 -24.02 -12.35
CA VAL A 20 9.03 -22.96 -12.69
C VAL A 20 7.62 -23.50 -12.56
N MET A 21 6.76 -22.81 -11.82
CA MET A 21 5.39 -23.23 -11.58
C MET A 21 4.40 -22.07 -11.63
N ASP A 22 3.16 -22.37 -12.00
CA ASP A 22 2.06 -21.43 -11.87
C ASP A 22 1.62 -21.31 -10.42
N ARG A 23 1.17 -20.12 -10.02
CA ARG A 23 0.56 -19.90 -8.73
C ARG A 23 -0.67 -20.80 -8.56
N THR A 24 -0.75 -21.45 -7.41
CA THR A 24 -1.93 -22.19 -6.97
C THR A 24 -2.60 -21.44 -5.80
N ASP A 25 -3.68 -21.98 -5.28
CA ASP A 25 -4.23 -21.57 -3.99
C ASP A 25 -3.16 -21.65 -2.90
N THR A 26 -3.19 -20.69 -1.97
CA THR A 26 -2.19 -20.57 -0.89
C THR A 26 -2.09 -21.82 -0.02
N LYS A 27 -3.15 -22.61 0.10
CA LYS A 27 -3.13 -23.87 0.84
C LYS A 27 -2.21 -24.92 0.24
N ASP A 28 -2.18 -25.01 -1.09
CA ASP A 28 -1.40 -26.04 -1.83
C ASP A 28 0.01 -25.57 -2.15
N LEU A 29 0.28 -24.26 -2.03
CA LEU A 29 1.56 -23.69 -2.47
C LEU A 29 2.72 -24.19 -1.61
N LYS A 30 2.52 -24.26 -0.30
CA LYS A 30 3.52 -24.78 0.66
C LYS A 30 3.91 -26.22 0.35
N ASP A 31 2.90 -27.06 0.12
CA ASP A 31 3.12 -28.48 -0.19
C ASP A 31 3.77 -28.65 -1.57
N ALA A 32 3.44 -27.78 -2.53
CA ALA A 32 4.07 -27.77 -3.84
C ALA A 32 5.57 -27.41 -3.74
N PHE A 33 5.92 -26.43 -2.92
CA PHE A 33 7.32 -26.06 -2.67
C PHE A 33 8.10 -27.19 -2.02
N LYS A 34 7.51 -27.82 -0.99
CA LYS A 34 8.13 -28.94 -0.33
C LYS A 34 8.39 -30.09 -1.32
N ARG A 35 7.40 -30.46 -2.13
CA ARG A 35 7.54 -31.50 -3.14
C ARG A 35 8.63 -31.20 -4.17
N ALA A 36 8.73 -29.96 -4.65
CA ALA A 36 9.78 -29.55 -5.57
C ALA A 36 11.17 -29.58 -4.91
N THR A 37 11.27 -29.15 -3.66
CA THR A 37 12.51 -29.21 -2.87
C THR A 37 12.95 -30.65 -2.61
N ASP A 38 12.04 -31.53 -2.22
CA ASP A 38 12.31 -32.95 -1.98
C ASP A 38 12.82 -33.66 -3.24
N LYS A 39 12.46 -33.15 -4.42
CA LYS A 39 12.98 -33.61 -5.72
C LYS A 39 14.29 -32.92 -6.16
N GLY A 40 14.88 -32.14 -5.27
CA GLY A 40 16.20 -31.54 -5.48
C GLY A 40 16.22 -30.22 -6.23
N ALA A 41 15.09 -29.53 -6.39
CA ALA A 41 15.07 -28.20 -6.99
C ALA A 41 16.00 -27.25 -6.23
N ARG A 42 16.88 -26.55 -6.95
CA ARG A 42 17.79 -25.55 -6.39
C ARG A 42 17.05 -24.27 -6.04
N ALA A 43 16.07 -23.90 -6.83
CA ALA A 43 15.19 -22.78 -6.60
C ALA A 43 13.80 -23.03 -7.21
N ILE A 44 12.82 -22.30 -6.77
CA ILE A 44 11.44 -22.39 -7.25
C ILE A 44 11.00 -20.99 -7.68
N MET A 45 10.59 -20.86 -8.93
CA MET A 45 10.03 -19.64 -9.51
C MET A 45 8.53 -19.79 -9.65
N VAL A 46 7.76 -18.90 -9.06
CA VAL A 46 6.30 -18.90 -9.15
C VAL A 46 5.85 -17.78 -10.07
N VAL A 47 5.14 -18.15 -11.13
CA VAL A 47 4.50 -17.20 -12.05
C VAL A 47 3.12 -16.82 -11.50
N ASN A 48 2.85 -15.53 -11.39
CA ASN A 48 1.56 -15.04 -10.90
C ASN A 48 0.47 -15.17 -11.98
N THR A 49 -0.18 -16.32 -12.02
CA THR A 49 -1.26 -16.61 -13.00
C THR A 49 -2.66 -16.32 -12.44
N VAL A 50 -2.78 -16.11 -11.13
CA VAL A 50 -4.07 -15.92 -10.46
C VAL A 50 -4.06 -14.66 -9.61
N ASN A 51 -5.06 -13.84 -9.76
CA ASN A 51 -5.26 -12.66 -8.93
C ASN A 51 -6.62 -12.72 -8.21
N TYR A 52 -6.59 -13.07 -6.92
CA TYR A 52 -7.79 -13.18 -6.09
C TYR A 52 -8.34 -11.83 -5.62
N TYR A 53 -7.50 -10.79 -5.55
CA TYR A 53 -7.87 -9.54 -4.86
C TYR A 53 -7.93 -8.32 -5.75
N ASN A 54 -7.29 -8.35 -6.92
CA ASN A 54 -7.27 -7.19 -7.80
C ASN A 54 -7.13 -7.63 -9.26
N ARG A 55 -8.17 -7.41 -10.03
CA ARG A 55 -8.33 -7.89 -11.41
C ARG A 55 -7.31 -7.33 -12.40
N ASP A 56 -6.60 -6.28 -12.05
CA ASP A 56 -5.61 -5.62 -12.89
C ASP A 56 -4.15 -5.94 -12.51
N ASN A 57 -3.90 -6.67 -11.42
CA ASN A 57 -2.55 -6.88 -10.89
C ASN A 57 -1.86 -8.16 -11.38
N TRP A 58 -2.09 -8.54 -12.62
CA TRP A 58 -1.26 -9.53 -13.33
C TRP A 58 0.24 -9.15 -13.29
N THR A 59 0.52 -7.83 -13.24
CA THR A 59 1.87 -7.28 -13.13
C THR A 59 2.44 -7.31 -11.71
N GLU A 60 1.64 -7.57 -10.68
CA GLU A 60 2.14 -7.63 -9.31
C GLU A 60 2.83 -8.94 -8.98
N LEU A 61 3.85 -8.84 -8.15
CA LEU A 61 4.47 -10.01 -7.54
C LEU A 61 3.52 -10.57 -6.47
N PRO A 62 3.18 -11.86 -6.51
CA PRO A 62 2.34 -12.44 -5.48
C PRO A 62 3.00 -12.35 -4.12
N ALA A 63 2.24 -11.93 -3.12
CA ALA A 63 2.63 -12.13 -1.73
C ALA A 63 2.63 -13.64 -1.47
N MET A 64 3.80 -14.21 -1.29
CA MET A 64 3.94 -15.67 -1.26
C MET A 64 3.47 -16.30 0.05
N GLY A 65 3.31 -15.51 1.13
CA GLY A 65 2.84 -16.00 2.43
C GLY A 65 3.59 -17.25 2.95
N TYR A 66 4.78 -17.48 2.39
CA TYR A 66 5.55 -18.69 2.61
C TYR A 66 6.53 -18.45 3.76
N GLU A 67 6.33 -19.20 4.81
CA GLU A 67 7.34 -19.40 5.84
C GLU A 67 8.18 -20.61 5.44
N ALA A 68 9.48 -20.41 5.30
CA ALA A 68 10.39 -21.53 5.06
C ALA A 68 10.33 -22.47 6.26
N ASP A 69 9.70 -23.64 6.08
CA ASP A 69 9.75 -24.70 7.08
C ASP A 69 11.17 -25.29 7.15
N GLU A 70 11.48 -25.85 8.31
CA GLU A 70 12.67 -26.70 8.46
C GLU A 70 12.64 -27.81 7.41
N GLY A 71 13.54 -27.76 6.44
CA GLY A 71 13.64 -28.76 5.38
C GLY A 71 13.45 -28.21 3.96
N THR A 72 13.00 -26.98 3.78
CA THR A 72 13.01 -26.35 2.45
C THR A 72 14.34 -25.64 2.24
N THR A 73 15.25 -26.25 1.50
CA THR A 73 16.56 -25.67 1.16
C THR A 73 16.51 -24.84 -0.12
N SER A 74 15.43 -24.92 -0.89
CA SER A 74 15.27 -24.20 -2.15
C SER A 74 14.86 -22.75 -1.91
N GLN A 75 15.48 -21.82 -2.61
CA GLN A 75 15.05 -20.43 -2.62
C GLN A 75 13.75 -20.32 -3.44
N VAL A 76 12.78 -19.59 -2.92
CA VAL A 76 11.50 -19.36 -3.61
C VAL A 76 11.38 -17.88 -3.96
N PHE A 77 11.07 -17.58 -5.21
CA PHE A 77 10.83 -16.23 -5.69
C PHE A 77 9.65 -16.22 -6.67
N SER A 78 9.06 -15.07 -6.89
CA SER A 78 7.92 -14.91 -7.75
C SER A 78 8.19 -13.90 -8.86
N ILE A 79 7.53 -14.09 -10.00
CA ILE A 79 7.50 -13.15 -11.11
C ILE A 79 6.05 -12.80 -11.45
N SER A 80 5.88 -11.65 -12.08
CA SER A 80 4.56 -11.25 -12.58
C SER A 80 4.08 -12.20 -13.68
N GLY A 81 2.77 -12.18 -13.94
CA GLY A 81 2.24 -12.94 -15.08
C GLY A 81 2.77 -12.44 -16.41
N ASP A 82 2.95 -11.13 -16.58
CA ASP A 82 3.54 -10.53 -17.78
C ASP A 82 4.99 -10.98 -18.00
N ASP A 83 5.78 -11.11 -16.94
CA ASP A 83 7.14 -11.63 -17.02
C ASP A 83 7.15 -13.14 -17.27
N GLY A 84 6.16 -13.86 -16.74
CA GLY A 84 5.92 -15.26 -17.06
C GLY A 84 5.65 -15.47 -18.57
N VAL A 85 4.84 -14.62 -19.18
CA VAL A 85 4.61 -14.64 -20.64
C VAL A 85 5.90 -14.38 -21.41
N LYS A 86 6.70 -13.39 -20.99
CA LYS A 86 8.00 -13.13 -21.61
C LYS A 86 8.93 -14.36 -21.50
N LEU A 87 8.96 -14.97 -20.31
CA LEU A 87 9.74 -16.19 -20.07
C LEU A 87 9.30 -17.33 -21.00
N TRP A 88 7.99 -17.56 -21.18
CA TRP A 88 7.47 -18.56 -22.11
C TRP A 88 7.86 -18.28 -23.55
N ASN A 89 7.82 -17.04 -23.99
CA ASN A 89 8.24 -16.62 -25.33
C ASN A 89 9.75 -16.80 -25.56
N MET A 90 10.57 -16.66 -24.52
CA MET A 90 12.00 -16.96 -24.58
C MET A 90 12.28 -18.46 -24.66
N ILE A 91 11.55 -19.27 -23.89
CA ILE A 91 11.71 -20.71 -23.84
C ILE A 91 11.18 -21.36 -25.11
N ASN A 92 10.11 -20.88 -25.71
CA ASN A 92 9.46 -21.38 -26.89
C ASN A 92 9.40 -20.34 -28.02
N PRO A 93 10.53 -19.97 -28.63
CA PRO A 93 10.57 -18.91 -29.63
C PRO A 93 9.72 -19.21 -30.88
N ASP A 94 9.46 -20.48 -31.17
CA ASP A 94 8.66 -20.91 -32.33
C ASP A 94 7.14 -20.82 -32.06
N LYS A 95 6.72 -20.74 -30.81
CA LYS A 95 5.32 -20.61 -30.38
C LYS A 95 4.94 -19.16 -30.01
N LYS A 96 5.61 -18.16 -30.57
CA LYS A 96 5.34 -16.72 -30.30
C LYS A 96 3.92 -16.32 -30.68
N THR A 97 2.93 -16.82 -29.99
CA THR A 97 1.57 -16.32 -30.04
C THR A 97 1.42 -15.25 -28.96
N GLU A 98 0.86 -14.14 -29.35
CA GLU A 98 0.51 -13.08 -28.41
C GLU A 98 -0.51 -13.64 -27.41
N VAL A 99 -0.16 -13.62 -26.13
CA VAL A 99 -1.11 -14.03 -25.09
C VAL A 99 -2.26 -13.02 -25.06
N LYS A 100 -3.43 -13.46 -25.45
CA LYS A 100 -4.60 -12.59 -25.53
C LYS A 100 -5.02 -12.16 -24.12
N ARG A 101 -5.32 -10.89 -23.95
CA ARG A 101 -6.02 -10.40 -22.77
C ARG A 101 -7.52 -10.60 -22.95
N ASN A 102 -8.20 -11.05 -21.90
CA ASN A 102 -9.65 -11.18 -21.93
C ASN A 102 -10.27 -9.78 -22.11
N ASN A 103 -11.11 -9.65 -23.15
CA ASN A 103 -11.81 -8.40 -23.42
C ASN A 103 -12.98 -8.25 -22.43
N LYS A 104 -13.04 -7.14 -21.73
CA LYS A 104 -14.02 -6.86 -20.66
C LYS A 104 -15.50 -6.89 -21.15
N GLU A 105 -15.71 -6.72 -22.45
CA GLU A 105 -17.06 -6.68 -23.04
C GLU A 105 -17.71 -8.05 -23.22
N ASN A 106 -16.95 -9.14 -23.09
CA ASN A 106 -17.40 -10.50 -23.40
C ASN A 106 -17.40 -11.48 -22.22
N PHE A 107 -17.37 -10.99 -20.98
CA PHE A 107 -17.43 -11.87 -19.81
C PHE A 107 -18.78 -12.56 -19.66
N LYS A 108 -18.94 -13.69 -20.35
CA LYS A 108 -20.09 -14.59 -20.17
C LYS A 108 -19.86 -15.69 -19.12
N ASP A 109 -18.60 -15.97 -18.79
CA ASP A 109 -18.22 -17.02 -17.84
C ASP A 109 -17.61 -16.42 -16.58
N LYS A 110 -18.14 -16.79 -15.41
CA LYS A 110 -17.68 -16.31 -14.10
C LYS A 110 -16.22 -16.65 -13.82
N LEU A 111 -15.71 -17.74 -14.37
CA LEU A 111 -14.31 -18.16 -14.22
C LEU A 111 -13.34 -17.23 -14.98
N GLU A 112 -13.74 -16.72 -16.14
CA GLU A 112 -12.89 -15.81 -16.93
C GLU A 112 -12.63 -14.47 -16.21
N GLN A 113 -13.52 -14.07 -15.30
CA GLN A 113 -13.35 -12.85 -14.50
C GLN A 113 -12.13 -12.89 -13.57
N TYR A 114 -11.66 -14.07 -13.20
CA TYR A 114 -10.50 -14.25 -12.31
C TYR A 114 -9.17 -14.22 -13.06
N TYR A 115 -9.19 -14.37 -14.36
CA TYR A 115 -8.01 -14.43 -15.19
C TYR A 115 -8.01 -13.24 -16.15
N PRO A 116 -7.17 -12.23 -15.93
CA PRO A 116 -7.09 -11.05 -16.81
C PRO A 116 -6.55 -11.39 -18.20
N ILE A 117 -6.08 -12.61 -18.40
CA ILE A 117 -5.65 -13.15 -19.69
C ILE A 117 -6.49 -14.38 -20.06
N ASP A 118 -6.58 -14.64 -21.35
CA ASP A 118 -7.12 -15.87 -21.85
C ASP A 118 -6.20 -17.05 -21.49
N MET A 119 -6.65 -17.84 -20.51
CA MET A 119 -5.89 -18.99 -20.03
C MET A 119 -5.69 -20.06 -21.09
N ALA A 120 -6.56 -20.16 -22.08
CA ALA A 120 -6.38 -21.07 -23.19
C ALA A 120 -5.17 -20.63 -24.05
N SER A 121 -5.08 -19.33 -24.38
CA SER A 121 -3.92 -18.80 -25.12
C SER A 121 -2.63 -18.85 -24.29
N TYR A 122 -2.70 -18.59 -22.98
CA TYR A 122 -1.56 -18.73 -22.07
C TYR A 122 -1.06 -20.17 -22.03
N ASN A 123 -1.95 -21.14 -21.81
CA ASN A 123 -1.58 -22.55 -21.73
C ASN A 123 -1.09 -23.12 -23.06
N SER A 124 -1.56 -22.58 -24.22
CA SER A 124 -1.07 -23.02 -25.53
C SER A 124 0.39 -22.61 -25.78
N ASN A 125 0.86 -21.54 -25.14
CA ASN A 125 2.23 -21.03 -25.25
C ASN A 125 3.17 -21.57 -24.19
N LYS A 126 2.61 -22.09 -23.11
CA LYS A 126 3.37 -22.62 -22.00
C LYS A 126 4.11 -23.90 -22.41
N PRO A 127 5.34 -24.12 -21.93
CA PRO A 127 6.02 -25.40 -22.03
C PRO A 127 5.19 -26.53 -21.42
N ASN A 128 5.33 -27.76 -21.95
CA ASN A 128 4.71 -28.91 -21.30
C ASN A 128 5.33 -29.13 -19.92
N VAL A 129 4.57 -29.78 -19.04
CA VAL A 129 5.11 -30.23 -17.75
C VAL A 129 6.28 -31.19 -17.99
N GLY A 130 7.42 -30.87 -17.38
CA GLY A 130 8.64 -31.66 -17.56
C GLY A 130 9.56 -31.18 -18.66
N ASP A 131 9.17 -30.22 -19.52
CA ASP A 131 10.08 -29.64 -20.50
C ASP A 131 11.22 -28.90 -19.76
N GLU A 132 12.44 -29.15 -20.22
CA GLU A 132 13.65 -28.54 -19.70
C GLU A 132 14.25 -27.62 -20.77
N LYS A 133 14.65 -26.43 -20.35
CA LYS A 133 15.38 -25.48 -21.19
C LYS A 133 16.56 -24.91 -20.44
N GLU A 134 17.67 -24.79 -21.11
CA GLU A 134 18.81 -24.04 -20.61
C GLU A 134 18.66 -22.58 -20.99
N ILE A 135 18.67 -21.70 -19.96
CA ILE A 135 18.53 -20.27 -20.13
C ILE A 135 19.62 -19.63 -19.29
N ASP A 136 20.36 -18.71 -19.89
CA ASP A 136 21.26 -17.84 -19.15
C ASP A 136 20.44 -16.89 -18.27
N PHE A 137 20.62 -17.04 -16.97
CA PHE A 137 19.89 -16.27 -15.96
C PHE A 137 20.86 -15.49 -15.09
N LYS A 138 20.71 -14.18 -15.08
CA LYS A 138 21.51 -13.28 -14.27
C LYS A 138 20.60 -12.47 -13.35
N PHE A 139 20.86 -12.52 -12.04
CA PHE A 139 20.24 -11.57 -11.13
C PHE A 139 20.80 -10.17 -11.40
N ALA A 140 19.91 -9.18 -11.48
CA ALA A 140 20.32 -7.78 -11.55
C ALA A 140 21.21 -7.46 -10.34
N SER A 141 22.31 -6.76 -10.57
CA SER A 141 23.12 -6.22 -9.49
C SER A 141 22.47 -4.96 -8.94
N ASP A 142 22.81 -4.57 -7.71
CA ASP A 142 22.33 -3.32 -7.11
C ASP A 142 22.70 -2.07 -7.92
N THR A 143 23.59 -2.22 -8.92
CA THR A 143 23.99 -1.17 -9.85
C THR A 143 23.08 -1.04 -11.07
N ASP A 144 22.24 -2.03 -11.36
CA ASP A 144 21.28 -1.99 -12.48
C ASP A 144 20.06 -1.13 -12.11
N LYS A 145 20.30 0.16 -11.87
CA LYS A 145 19.30 1.15 -11.44
C LYS A 145 18.13 1.36 -12.42
N GLU A 146 18.24 0.90 -13.66
CA GLU A 146 17.15 1.00 -14.64
C GLU A 146 15.97 0.07 -14.35
N LEU A 147 16.17 -0.99 -13.57
CA LEU A 147 15.08 -1.91 -13.16
C LEU A 147 14.27 -1.36 -11.97
N TYR A 148 14.86 -0.46 -11.19
CA TYR A 148 14.18 0.24 -10.09
C TYR A 148 13.91 1.68 -10.51
N LYS A 149 12.97 1.88 -11.45
CA LYS A 149 12.31 3.19 -11.54
C LYS A 149 11.80 3.52 -10.16
N GLU A 150 12.12 4.75 -9.71
CA GLU A 150 11.82 5.31 -8.38
C GLU A 150 10.69 4.57 -7.67
N ASP A 151 10.97 3.97 -6.52
CA ASP A 151 9.99 3.24 -5.72
C ASP A 151 8.78 4.15 -5.46
N ILE A 152 7.77 4.02 -6.29
CA ILE A 152 6.53 4.74 -6.07
C ILE A 152 5.86 4.05 -4.89
N ILE A 153 5.92 4.74 -3.76
CA ILE A 153 5.31 4.27 -2.53
C ILE A 153 3.82 4.57 -2.62
N VAL A 154 3.02 3.52 -2.59
CA VAL A 154 1.55 3.57 -2.65
C VAL A 154 0.95 2.81 -1.46
N PRO A 155 -0.28 3.15 -1.04
CA PRO A 155 -0.98 2.36 -0.04
C PRO A 155 -1.20 0.93 -0.51
N ALA A 156 -1.06 -0.03 0.40
CA ALA A 156 -1.38 -1.42 0.10
C ALA A 156 -2.89 -1.61 -0.09
N GLY A 157 -3.30 -2.40 -1.07
CA GLY A 157 -4.72 -2.66 -1.34
C GLY A 157 -5.48 -3.34 -0.18
N SER A 158 -4.75 -3.98 0.75
CA SER A 158 -5.30 -4.60 1.96
C SER A 158 -5.48 -3.64 3.14
N THR A 159 -5.14 -2.34 2.99
CA THR A 159 -5.32 -1.37 4.08
C THR A 159 -6.80 -1.11 4.34
N SER A 160 -7.15 -0.89 5.61
CA SER A 160 -8.51 -0.51 5.99
C SER A 160 -8.77 0.96 5.68
N TRP A 161 -9.99 1.26 5.26
CA TRP A 161 -10.44 2.59 4.93
C TRP A 161 -11.21 3.25 6.07
N GLY A 162 -10.96 4.55 6.30
CA GLY A 162 -11.79 5.41 7.12
C GLY A 162 -12.97 6.02 6.34
N PRO A 163 -13.64 7.00 6.93
CA PRO A 163 -13.41 7.60 8.23
C PRO A 163 -13.97 6.77 9.39
N ARG A 164 -13.90 7.30 10.62
CA ARG A 164 -14.66 6.76 11.76
C ARG A 164 -16.16 7.06 11.60
N THR A 165 -16.97 6.42 12.44
CA THR A 165 -18.44 6.64 12.46
C THR A 165 -18.84 8.08 12.79
N ASP A 166 -17.97 8.83 13.48
CA ASP A 166 -18.14 10.26 13.77
C ASP A 166 -17.54 11.19 12.71
N LEU A 167 -17.16 10.64 11.58
CA LEU A 167 -16.54 11.30 10.41
C LEU A 167 -15.18 11.94 10.72
N LEU A 168 -14.52 11.57 11.82
CA LEU A 168 -13.12 11.94 12.01
C LEU A 168 -12.20 11.08 11.17
N LEU A 169 -11.11 11.67 10.67
CA LEU A 169 -10.17 11.01 9.78
C LEU A 169 -9.50 9.79 10.43
N LYS A 170 -9.50 8.69 9.72
CA LYS A 170 -8.71 7.48 9.91
C LYS A 170 -8.34 6.88 8.55
N PRO A 171 -7.20 6.16 8.45
CA PRO A 171 -6.16 6.01 9.46
C PRO A 171 -5.48 7.34 9.81
N ASP A 172 -4.64 7.38 10.86
CA ASP A 172 -3.90 8.60 11.21
C ASP A 172 -2.70 8.81 10.29
N VAL A 173 -1.93 7.75 10.08
CA VAL A 173 -0.71 7.70 9.26
C VAL A 173 -0.56 6.32 8.64
N SER A 174 0.32 6.20 7.68
CA SER A 174 0.75 4.93 7.08
C SER A 174 2.20 4.62 7.42
N ALA A 175 2.55 3.34 7.42
CA ALA A 175 3.92 2.85 7.56
C ALA A 175 4.14 1.61 6.70
N PRO A 176 5.39 1.21 6.41
CA PRO A 176 5.66 -0.02 5.69
C PRO A 176 4.97 -1.22 6.34
N GLY A 177 4.21 -1.98 5.54
CA GLY A 177 3.42 -3.10 6.05
C GLY A 177 3.38 -4.29 5.08
N LYS A 178 4.08 -4.22 3.93
CA LYS A 178 4.11 -5.30 2.93
C LYS A 178 5.50 -5.92 2.90
N ASN A 179 5.56 -7.26 2.95
CA ASN A 179 6.80 -8.04 2.91
C ASN A 179 7.81 -7.61 4.00
N ILE A 180 7.33 -7.45 5.22
CA ILE A 180 8.17 -7.06 6.36
C ILE A 180 8.86 -8.30 6.93
N LYS A 181 10.20 -8.33 6.84
CA LYS A 181 11.02 -9.37 7.46
C LYS A 181 11.17 -9.09 8.96
N SER A 182 10.79 -10.05 9.79
CA SER A 182 10.93 -9.94 11.24
C SER A 182 11.08 -11.32 11.87
N THR A 183 11.27 -11.33 13.19
CA THR A 183 11.27 -12.57 13.98
C THR A 183 9.90 -13.21 13.99
N LEU A 184 9.88 -14.53 13.90
CA LEU A 184 8.70 -15.36 14.07
C LEU A 184 8.77 -16.11 15.41
N ASN A 185 7.70 -16.80 15.74
CA ASN A 185 7.66 -17.65 16.93
C ASN A 185 8.78 -18.69 16.91
N VAL A 186 9.28 -19.02 18.10
CA VAL A 186 10.25 -20.11 18.26
C VAL A 186 9.55 -21.43 17.93
N ILE A 187 10.06 -22.15 16.95
CA ILE A 187 9.58 -23.49 16.57
C ILE A 187 10.67 -24.49 16.93
N ASN A 188 10.32 -25.52 17.70
CA ASN A 188 11.25 -26.56 18.13
C ASN A 188 12.54 -26.02 18.80
N GLY A 189 12.44 -24.94 19.58
CA GLY A 189 13.56 -24.33 20.29
C GLY A 189 14.49 -23.47 19.42
N LYS A 190 14.17 -23.27 18.14
CA LYS A 190 14.96 -22.42 17.23
C LYS A 190 14.21 -21.14 16.90
N SER A 191 14.94 -20.01 16.97
CA SER A 191 14.46 -18.71 16.50
C SER A 191 14.37 -18.71 14.97
N THR A 192 13.26 -18.25 14.44
CA THR A 192 13.03 -18.16 12.99
C THR A 192 12.77 -16.72 12.55
N TYR A 193 13.03 -16.44 11.29
CA TYR A 193 12.70 -15.18 10.63
C TYR A 193 11.85 -15.44 9.42
N GLY A 194 10.88 -14.55 9.15
CA GLY A 194 10.04 -14.67 7.96
C GLY A 194 9.50 -13.34 7.52
N TYR A 195 8.75 -13.37 6.43
CA TYR A 195 8.11 -12.21 5.84
C TYR A 195 6.61 -12.26 6.09
N MET A 196 6.05 -11.18 6.61
CA MET A 196 4.61 -11.01 6.76
C MET A 196 4.15 -9.68 6.17
N SER A 197 2.89 -9.62 5.78
CA SER A 197 2.27 -8.40 5.24
C SER A 197 0.97 -8.13 5.97
N GLY A 198 0.73 -6.86 6.28
CA GLY A 198 -0.50 -6.40 6.91
C GLY A 198 -0.31 -5.09 7.68
N THR A 199 -1.41 -4.48 8.06
CA THR A 199 -1.42 -3.34 9.00
C THR A 199 -0.84 -3.72 10.36
N SER A 200 -0.88 -5.02 10.71
CA SER A 200 -0.23 -5.58 11.89
C SER A 200 1.30 -5.43 11.87
N MET A 201 1.93 -5.37 10.68
CA MET A 201 3.37 -5.14 10.51
C MET A 201 3.69 -3.64 10.46
N ALA A 202 2.78 -2.82 9.96
CA ALA A 202 2.93 -1.37 9.97
C ALA A 202 2.83 -0.77 11.38
N THR A 203 1.94 -1.29 12.22
CA THR A 203 1.69 -0.79 13.59
C THR A 203 2.94 -0.76 14.47
N PRO A 204 3.75 -1.81 14.60
CA PRO A 204 4.95 -1.78 15.43
C PRO A 204 6.02 -0.81 14.91
N ILE A 205 6.08 -0.58 13.59
CA ILE A 205 6.98 0.43 13.01
C ILE A 205 6.56 1.84 13.48
N VAL A 206 5.26 2.14 13.48
CA VAL A 206 4.75 3.40 14.04
C VAL A 206 5.03 3.48 15.54
N ALA A 207 4.78 2.41 16.30
CA ALA A 207 5.04 2.37 17.73
C ALA A 207 6.53 2.65 18.05
N ALA A 208 7.46 1.97 17.36
CA ALA A 208 8.89 2.23 17.51
C ALA A 208 9.26 3.68 17.14
N SER A 209 8.67 4.22 16.07
CA SER A 209 8.88 5.61 15.66
C SER A 209 8.45 6.60 16.74
N THR A 210 7.35 6.32 17.47
CA THR A 210 6.92 7.18 18.59
C THR A 210 7.95 7.22 19.71
N VAL A 211 8.61 6.10 20.01
CA VAL A 211 9.66 6.05 21.04
C VAL A 211 10.83 6.99 20.68
N LEU A 212 11.22 7.00 19.40
CA LEU A 212 12.33 7.82 18.92
C LEU A 212 12.04 9.32 18.99
N ILE A 213 10.81 9.75 18.69
CA ILE A 213 10.46 11.17 18.63
C ILE A 213 10.04 11.75 20.00
N ARG A 214 9.53 10.94 20.93
CA ARG A 214 9.00 11.43 22.23
C ARG A 214 9.96 12.25 23.06
N PRO A 215 11.28 11.97 23.16
CA PRO A 215 12.20 12.84 23.88
C PRO A 215 12.19 14.28 23.37
N LYS A 216 12.28 14.45 22.05
CA LYS A 216 12.18 15.78 21.40
C LYS A 216 10.84 16.45 21.68
N LEU A 217 9.74 15.72 21.62
CA LEU A 217 8.40 16.26 21.84
C LEU A 217 8.17 16.68 23.29
N LYS A 218 8.79 16.01 24.27
CA LYS A 218 8.80 16.46 25.67
C LYS A 218 9.46 17.84 25.82
N GLU A 219 10.59 18.06 25.16
CA GLU A 219 11.27 19.35 25.14
C GLU A 219 10.39 20.43 24.46
N MET A 220 9.69 20.09 23.38
CA MET A 220 8.79 21.01 22.68
C MET A 220 7.62 21.42 23.56
N LEU A 221 7.05 20.52 24.36
CA LEU A 221 5.95 20.83 25.30
C LEU A 221 6.35 21.84 26.39
N GLU A 222 7.63 21.91 26.74
CA GLU A 222 8.13 22.91 27.70
C GLU A 222 8.34 24.30 27.06
N ARG A 223 8.26 24.42 25.74
CA ARG A 223 8.32 25.73 25.06
C ARG A 223 7.10 26.59 25.41
N PRO A 224 7.29 27.91 25.67
CA PRO A 224 6.20 28.78 26.12
C PRO A 224 4.95 28.72 25.25
N VAL A 225 5.11 28.63 23.92
CA VAL A 225 4.00 28.59 22.97
C VAL A 225 3.09 27.37 23.13
N LEU A 226 3.60 26.23 23.57
CA LEU A 226 2.79 25.03 23.83
C LEU A 226 2.44 24.88 25.30
N LYS A 227 3.38 25.21 26.21
CA LYS A 227 3.19 25.07 27.64
C LYS A 227 2.03 25.92 28.17
N ASN A 228 1.82 27.09 27.58
CA ASN A 228 0.79 28.04 27.99
C ASN A 228 -0.59 27.81 27.35
N LEU A 229 -0.73 26.82 26.47
CA LEU A 229 -2.03 26.46 25.89
C LEU A 229 -3.00 25.96 26.98
N LYS A 230 -4.25 26.42 26.91
CA LYS A 230 -5.30 26.14 27.91
C LYS A 230 -6.57 25.63 27.21
N GLY A 231 -7.43 25.01 28.02
CA GLY A 231 -8.74 24.53 27.54
C GLY A 231 -8.58 23.52 26.38
N ASP A 232 -9.38 23.72 25.37
CA ASP A 232 -9.45 22.85 24.18
C ASP A 232 -8.18 22.90 23.30
N ASP A 233 -7.34 23.93 23.48
CA ASP A 233 -6.05 24.03 22.76
C ASP A 233 -4.94 23.26 23.47
N LYS A 234 -5.10 22.80 24.70
CA LYS A 234 -4.08 22.08 25.45
C LYS A 234 -3.70 20.78 24.75
N ILE A 235 -2.39 20.59 24.58
CA ILE A 235 -1.83 19.42 23.93
C ILE A 235 -1.01 18.64 24.96
N ASP A 236 -1.34 17.36 25.16
CA ASP A 236 -0.50 16.42 25.93
C ASP A 236 0.54 15.73 25.04
N LEU A 237 1.46 15.00 25.67
CA LEU A 237 2.52 14.31 24.95
C LEU A 237 1.99 13.25 23.99
N THR A 238 0.88 12.60 24.28
CA THR A 238 0.29 11.57 23.44
C THR A 238 -0.33 12.19 22.19
N SER A 239 -1.09 13.24 22.37
CA SER A 239 -1.66 14.03 21.26
C SER A 239 -0.57 14.66 20.41
N LEU A 240 0.45 15.28 21.03
CA LEU A 240 1.57 15.86 20.30
C LEU A 240 2.36 14.81 19.49
N THR A 241 2.52 13.59 20.04
CA THR A 241 3.20 12.49 19.31
C THR A 241 2.45 12.16 18.04
N LYS A 242 1.14 12.04 18.09
CA LYS A 242 0.28 11.78 16.94
C LYS A 242 0.31 12.94 15.94
N ILE A 243 0.14 14.16 16.42
CA ILE A 243 0.17 15.39 15.63
C ILE A 243 1.51 15.51 14.89
N ALA A 244 2.64 15.27 15.57
CA ALA A 244 3.97 15.36 14.96
C ALA A 244 4.15 14.37 13.82
N LEU A 245 3.70 13.13 13.97
CA LEU A 245 3.73 12.15 12.88
C LEU A 245 2.84 12.56 11.71
N GLN A 246 1.64 13.08 11.97
CA GLN A 246 0.72 13.56 10.93
C GLN A 246 1.27 14.79 10.19
N ASN A 247 1.81 15.77 10.93
CA ASN A 247 2.34 17.01 10.35
C ASN A 247 3.56 16.79 9.45
N THR A 248 4.26 15.68 9.61
CA THR A 248 5.54 15.41 8.92
C THR A 248 5.48 14.20 8.00
N ALA A 249 4.33 13.56 7.90
CA ALA A 249 4.11 12.45 6.99
C ALA A 249 4.26 12.89 5.53
N ARG A 250 4.67 11.97 4.67
CA ARG A 250 4.77 12.15 3.23
C ARG A 250 3.53 11.56 2.56
N PRO A 251 2.70 12.36 1.89
CA PRO A 251 1.57 11.84 1.13
C PRO A 251 2.04 10.88 0.04
N MET A 252 1.32 9.77 -0.11
CA MET A 252 1.60 8.75 -1.13
C MET A 252 0.69 8.94 -2.33
N MET A 253 1.19 8.59 -3.51
CA MET A 253 0.40 8.60 -4.73
C MET A 253 -0.64 7.47 -4.72
N ASP A 254 -1.72 7.66 -5.45
CA ASP A 254 -2.66 6.58 -5.69
C ASP A 254 -2.08 5.55 -6.66
N ALA A 255 -2.33 4.26 -6.39
CA ALA A 255 -1.79 3.17 -7.20
C ALA A 255 -2.35 3.15 -8.64
N THR A 256 -3.60 3.55 -8.83
CA THR A 256 -4.22 3.65 -10.15
C THR A 256 -3.71 4.86 -10.91
N SER A 257 -3.51 5.98 -10.22
CA SER A 257 -2.95 7.21 -10.75
C SER A 257 -1.59 7.02 -11.40
N TRP A 258 -0.78 6.14 -10.84
CA TRP A 258 0.53 5.82 -11.40
C TRP A 258 0.43 5.11 -12.76
N LYS A 259 -0.49 4.16 -12.92
CA LYS A 259 -0.69 3.42 -14.18
C LYS A 259 -1.21 4.32 -15.31
N GLU A 260 -2.07 5.27 -14.97
CA GLU A 260 -2.76 6.14 -15.93
C GLU A 260 -2.10 7.52 -16.06
N LYS A 261 -0.90 7.74 -15.44
CA LYS A 261 -0.23 9.04 -15.34
C LYS A 261 -1.07 10.14 -14.66
N SER A 262 -2.12 9.77 -13.95
CA SER A 262 -2.82 10.71 -13.11
C SER A 262 -1.94 11.09 -11.92
N GLN A 263 -2.01 12.35 -11.48
CA GLN A 263 -1.08 12.91 -10.49
C GLN A 263 -1.78 13.14 -9.15
N TYR A 264 -2.71 12.27 -8.77
CA TYR A 264 -3.44 12.43 -7.52
C TYR A 264 -2.81 11.62 -6.40
N PHE A 265 -2.83 12.19 -5.20
CA PHE A 265 -2.52 11.46 -3.99
C PHE A 265 -3.63 10.47 -3.67
N ALA A 266 -3.26 9.36 -3.07
CA ALA A 266 -4.23 8.41 -2.52
C ALA A 266 -5.18 9.12 -1.52
N SER A 267 -6.39 8.61 -1.41
CA SER A 267 -7.38 9.19 -0.50
C SER A 267 -6.84 9.28 0.93
N PRO A 268 -7.05 10.41 1.63
CA PRO A 268 -6.75 10.50 3.07
C PRO A 268 -7.46 9.41 3.89
N ARG A 269 -8.62 8.91 3.44
CA ARG A 269 -9.35 7.81 4.07
C ARG A 269 -8.61 6.47 3.93
N GLN A 270 -7.66 6.35 3.02
CA GLN A 270 -6.83 5.17 2.81
C GLN A 270 -5.46 5.31 3.46
N GLN A 271 -4.81 6.47 3.36
CA GLN A 271 -3.43 6.67 3.81
C GLN A 271 -3.27 7.51 5.08
N GLY A 272 -4.32 8.19 5.56
CA GLY A 272 -4.21 9.22 6.59
C GLY A 272 -3.43 10.43 6.09
N ALA A 273 -2.51 10.94 6.88
CA ALA A 273 -1.59 12.01 6.48
C ALA A 273 -0.49 11.52 5.51
N GLY A 274 -0.35 10.21 5.31
CA GLY A 274 0.66 9.61 4.45
C GLY A 274 1.67 8.75 5.21
N LEU A 275 2.77 8.40 4.55
CA LEU A 275 3.85 7.60 5.10
C LEU A 275 4.61 8.37 6.18
N ILE A 276 4.81 7.77 7.34
CA ILE A 276 5.56 8.39 8.45
C ILE A 276 6.99 8.75 8.02
N ASN A 277 7.48 9.89 8.53
CA ASN A 277 8.85 10.34 8.32
C ASN A 277 9.47 10.78 9.66
N VAL A 278 10.16 9.85 10.30
CA VAL A 278 10.77 10.07 11.63
C VAL A 278 11.82 11.18 11.60
N ALA A 279 12.62 11.25 10.53
CA ALA A 279 13.64 12.30 10.39
C ALA A 279 13.02 13.70 10.33
N ASN A 280 11.92 13.84 9.58
CA ASN A 280 11.19 15.10 9.53
C ASN A 280 10.53 15.41 10.88
N ALA A 281 9.95 14.42 11.57
CA ALA A 281 9.36 14.62 12.89
C ALA A 281 10.37 15.10 13.93
N LEU A 282 11.62 14.61 13.86
CA LEU A 282 12.72 15.07 14.72
C LEU A 282 13.21 16.48 14.39
N ARG A 283 13.16 16.89 13.12
CA ARG A 283 13.61 18.22 12.67
C ARG A 283 12.54 19.28 12.77
N ASN A 284 11.28 18.88 12.77
CA ASN A 284 10.16 19.82 12.76
C ASN A 284 10.10 20.62 14.07
N GLU A 285 9.93 21.93 13.91
CA GLU A 285 9.82 22.88 15.01
C GLU A 285 8.47 23.59 15.02
N VAL A 286 7.53 23.21 14.13
CA VAL A 286 6.19 23.79 14.06
C VAL A 286 5.14 22.71 14.27
N VAL A 287 4.19 23.01 15.15
CA VAL A 287 3.04 22.14 15.41
C VAL A 287 1.82 22.75 14.74
N ALA A 288 1.26 22.08 13.75
CA ALA A 288 0.02 22.48 13.11
C ALA A 288 -1.14 21.68 13.70
N THR A 289 -2.18 22.38 14.13
CA THR A 289 -3.36 21.78 14.75
C THR A 289 -4.66 22.28 14.14
N PHE A 290 -5.66 21.43 14.22
CA PHE A 290 -7.05 21.77 13.91
C PHE A 290 -7.96 21.24 15.02
N GLN A 291 -8.94 22.03 15.44
CA GLN A 291 -9.89 21.62 16.46
C GLN A 291 -11.04 20.83 15.81
N ASN A 292 -11.15 19.55 16.16
CA ASN A 292 -12.27 18.70 15.77
C ASN A 292 -13.13 18.37 16.99
N LYS A 293 -14.42 18.24 16.74
CA LYS A 293 -15.41 17.76 17.71
C LYS A 293 -15.67 16.26 17.49
N ASP A 294 -15.46 15.44 18.52
CA ASP A 294 -15.76 14.02 18.44
C ASP A 294 -17.27 13.73 18.57
N SER A 295 -17.65 12.45 18.54
CA SER A 295 -19.04 12.00 18.67
C SER A 295 -19.68 12.33 20.03
N LYS A 296 -18.86 12.56 21.06
CA LYS A 296 -19.31 12.96 22.42
C LYS A 296 -19.36 14.48 22.61
N GLY A 297 -19.02 15.23 21.57
CA GLY A 297 -18.97 16.68 21.61
C GLY A 297 -17.71 17.28 22.24
N LEU A 298 -16.72 16.42 22.60
CA LEU A 298 -15.43 16.89 23.10
C LEU A 298 -14.62 17.50 21.97
N VAL A 299 -14.13 18.71 22.20
CA VAL A 299 -13.23 19.42 21.29
C VAL A 299 -11.80 19.05 21.66
N ASN A 300 -11.03 18.62 20.68
CA ASN A 300 -9.63 18.28 20.85
C ASN A 300 -8.82 18.82 19.66
N SER A 301 -7.54 19.10 19.90
CA SER A 301 -6.59 19.45 18.87
C SER A 301 -6.07 18.21 18.14
N TYR A 302 -6.14 18.23 16.82
CA TYR A 302 -5.71 17.14 15.93
C TYR A 302 -4.70 17.64 14.89
N GLY A 303 -3.84 16.76 14.40
CA GLY A 303 -2.97 17.02 13.25
C GLY A 303 -3.67 16.81 11.89
N SER A 304 -4.96 16.54 11.89
CA SER A 304 -5.79 16.33 10.70
C SER A 304 -7.03 17.20 10.73
N ILE A 305 -7.55 17.55 9.56
CA ILE A 305 -8.75 18.37 9.38
C ILE A 305 -9.90 17.46 8.97
N SER A 306 -10.97 17.45 9.76
CA SER A 306 -12.22 16.74 9.43
C SER A 306 -13.37 17.75 9.43
N LEU A 307 -13.70 18.28 8.26
CA LEU A 307 -14.77 19.25 8.11
C LEU A 307 -16.17 18.63 8.21
N LYS A 308 -16.22 17.28 8.24
CA LYS A 308 -17.46 16.48 8.29
C LYS A 308 -18.39 16.84 7.15
N GLU A 309 -19.67 17.04 7.43
CA GLU A 309 -20.66 17.47 6.44
C GLU A 309 -20.50 18.95 6.15
N ILE A 310 -20.38 19.30 4.88
CA ILE A 310 -20.36 20.69 4.41
C ILE A 310 -21.77 21.00 3.86
N LYS A 311 -22.43 21.98 4.49
CA LYS A 311 -23.71 22.51 4.01
C LYS A 311 -23.47 23.84 3.31
N GLY A 312 -23.87 23.90 2.03
CA GLY A 312 -23.66 25.06 1.17
C GLY A 312 -22.35 24.99 0.37
N ASP A 313 -22.03 26.07 -0.34
CA ASP A 313 -20.96 26.11 -1.35
C ASP A 313 -19.57 26.37 -0.75
N LYS A 314 -19.51 26.81 0.49
CA LYS A 314 -18.25 27.20 1.14
C LYS A 314 -18.15 26.73 2.56
N LYS A 315 -16.97 26.32 2.98
CA LYS A 315 -16.64 26.05 4.38
C LYS A 315 -15.34 26.73 4.77
N TYR A 316 -15.44 27.63 5.76
CA TYR A 316 -14.28 28.29 6.36
C TYR A 316 -13.72 27.42 7.49
N PHE A 317 -12.40 27.43 7.63
CA PHE A 317 -11.71 26.75 8.72
C PHE A 317 -10.37 27.42 9.01
N THR A 318 -9.84 27.20 10.21
CA THR A 318 -8.59 27.79 10.68
C THR A 318 -7.63 26.69 11.10
N ILE A 319 -6.39 26.74 10.62
CA ILE A 319 -5.27 25.89 11.05
C ILE A 319 -4.44 26.71 12.02
N LYS A 320 -4.27 26.23 13.27
CA LYS A 320 -3.39 26.86 14.24
C LYS A 320 -1.97 26.32 14.09
N LEU A 321 -1.01 27.22 13.94
CA LEU A 321 0.39 26.91 13.77
C LEU A 321 1.18 27.45 14.96
N HIS A 322 2.00 26.61 15.61
CA HIS A 322 2.76 26.96 16.80
C HIS A 322 4.25 26.79 16.49
N ASN A 323 5.00 27.90 16.37
CA ASN A 323 6.45 27.87 16.21
C ASN A 323 7.12 27.68 17.59
N THR A 324 7.69 26.52 17.82
CA THR A 324 8.39 26.18 19.06
C THR A 324 9.87 26.55 19.05
N SER A 325 10.37 27.07 17.93
CA SER A 325 11.77 27.47 17.79
C SER A 325 12.07 28.87 18.33
N ASN A 326 13.35 29.18 18.49
CA ASN A 326 13.82 30.50 18.91
C ASN A 326 14.10 31.45 17.72
N ARG A 327 13.66 31.10 16.51
CA ARG A 327 13.87 31.88 15.28
C ARG A 327 12.54 32.06 14.53
N PRO A 328 12.39 33.12 13.74
CA PRO A 328 11.25 33.27 12.87
C PRO A 328 11.30 32.18 11.79
N LEU A 329 10.14 31.64 11.40
CA LEU A 329 10.00 30.63 10.36
C LEU A 329 9.02 31.12 9.32
N THR A 330 9.47 31.13 8.04
CA THR A 330 8.65 31.54 6.90
C THR A 330 8.14 30.32 6.14
N PHE A 331 6.87 30.33 5.83
CA PHE A 331 6.19 29.27 5.09
C PHE A 331 5.55 29.79 3.82
N LYS A 332 5.66 28.98 2.77
CA LYS A 332 4.84 29.12 1.57
C LYS A 332 3.74 28.09 1.62
N VAL A 333 2.50 28.51 1.42
CA VAL A 333 1.34 27.64 1.45
C VAL A 333 1.00 27.15 0.05
N SER A 334 0.65 25.88 -0.07
CA SER A 334 0.08 25.31 -1.28
C SER A 334 -1.03 24.33 -0.91
N ALA A 335 -2.09 24.32 -1.70
CA ALA A 335 -3.16 23.34 -1.57
C ALA A 335 -2.96 22.20 -2.57
N SER A 336 -3.32 20.99 -2.14
CA SER A 336 -3.48 19.85 -3.05
C SER A 336 -4.77 20.00 -3.85
N THR A 337 -4.90 19.24 -4.94
CA THR A 337 -6.15 19.11 -5.68
C THR A 337 -7.24 18.53 -4.77
N VAL A 338 -8.42 19.12 -4.80
CA VAL A 338 -9.60 18.57 -4.10
C VAL A 338 -10.13 17.40 -4.91
N THR A 339 -10.18 16.24 -4.28
CA THR A 339 -10.63 14.98 -4.91
C THR A 339 -11.78 14.35 -4.14
N THR A 340 -12.56 13.55 -4.83
CA THR A 340 -13.52 12.60 -4.24
C THR A 340 -13.06 11.17 -4.48
N ASP A 341 -13.50 10.26 -3.65
CA ASP A 341 -13.32 8.83 -3.88
C ASP A 341 -14.39 8.36 -4.86
N ALA A 342 -13.98 8.01 -6.07
CA ALA A 342 -14.84 7.52 -7.13
C ALA A 342 -14.63 6.02 -7.37
N LEU A 343 -15.67 5.35 -7.82
CA LEU A 343 -15.58 3.99 -8.33
C LEU A 343 -15.01 4.02 -9.75
N THR A 344 -14.07 3.13 -10.05
CA THR A 344 -13.62 2.97 -11.44
C THR A 344 -14.81 2.57 -12.33
N ASP A 345 -14.87 3.09 -13.55
CA ASP A 345 -15.89 2.69 -14.54
C ASP A 345 -15.88 1.17 -14.82
N ARG A 346 -14.76 0.53 -14.58
CA ARG A 346 -14.56 -0.93 -14.65
C ARG A 346 -15.39 -1.69 -13.62
N LEU A 347 -15.88 -1.00 -12.60
CA LEU A 347 -16.63 -1.54 -11.48
C LEU A 347 -17.92 -0.76 -11.23
N LYS A 348 -18.40 0.04 -12.15
CA LYS A 348 -19.84 0.29 -12.25
C LYS A 348 -20.46 -1.09 -12.45
N LEU A 349 -20.66 -1.74 -11.29
CA LEU A 349 -21.40 -2.98 -11.22
C LEU A 349 -22.68 -2.72 -11.98
N ASP A 350 -22.82 -3.35 -13.12
CA ASP A 350 -24.12 -3.50 -13.72
C ASP A 350 -25.09 -3.87 -12.60
N GLU A 351 -26.25 -3.29 -12.56
CA GLU A 351 -27.23 -3.55 -11.49
C GLU A 351 -27.48 -5.04 -11.24
N THR A 352 -27.22 -5.86 -12.26
CA THR A 352 -27.22 -7.33 -12.21
C THR A 352 -26.19 -7.95 -11.28
N TYR A 353 -25.14 -7.23 -10.87
CA TYR A 353 -24.06 -7.76 -10.02
C TYR A 353 -24.09 -7.28 -8.56
N LYS A 354 -25.08 -6.48 -8.17
CA LYS A 354 -25.18 -5.92 -6.80
C LYS A 354 -25.19 -6.99 -5.70
N ASP A 355 -25.65 -8.18 -6.02
CA ASP A 355 -25.79 -9.29 -5.06
C ASP A 355 -24.86 -10.48 -5.36
N GLU A 356 -23.97 -10.39 -6.35
CA GLU A 356 -23.08 -11.49 -6.66
C GLU A 356 -21.88 -11.54 -5.70
N LYS A 357 -21.71 -12.72 -5.14
CA LYS A 357 -20.52 -13.07 -4.35
C LYS A 357 -19.48 -13.71 -5.26
N SER A 358 -18.20 -13.47 -4.96
CA SER A 358 -17.12 -14.23 -5.59
C SER A 358 -17.30 -15.74 -5.32
N PRO A 359 -16.68 -16.66 -6.10
CA PRO A 359 -16.78 -18.11 -5.87
C PRO A 359 -16.35 -18.55 -4.47
N ASP A 360 -15.54 -17.76 -3.76
CA ASP A 360 -15.20 -17.98 -2.37
C ASP A 360 -16.24 -17.41 -1.38
N GLY A 361 -17.38 -16.92 -1.88
CA GLY A 361 -18.48 -16.37 -1.09
C GLY A 361 -18.29 -14.96 -0.58
N LYS A 362 -17.19 -14.27 -0.96
CA LYS A 362 -16.92 -12.89 -0.56
C LYS A 362 -17.60 -11.90 -1.50
N GLN A 363 -18.01 -10.77 -0.95
CA GLN A 363 -18.57 -9.68 -1.74
C GLN A 363 -17.49 -9.08 -2.66
N ILE A 364 -17.82 -8.84 -3.91
CA ILE A 364 -16.93 -8.13 -4.85
C ILE A 364 -16.84 -6.67 -4.40
N VAL A 365 -15.64 -6.23 -4.01
CA VAL A 365 -15.41 -4.85 -3.59
C VAL A 365 -14.91 -4.04 -4.80
N PRO A 366 -15.62 -2.95 -5.17
CA PRO A 366 -15.15 -2.08 -6.23
C PRO A 366 -13.82 -1.40 -5.87
N GLU A 367 -13.00 -1.17 -6.87
CA GLU A 367 -11.76 -0.38 -6.71
C GLU A 367 -12.11 1.10 -6.61
N ILE A 368 -11.64 1.74 -5.53
CA ILE A 368 -11.86 3.16 -5.26
C ILE A 368 -10.58 3.90 -5.63
N HIS A 369 -10.71 5.01 -6.35
CA HIS A 369 -9.60 5.88 -6.73
C HIS A 369 -9.97 7.36 -6.55
N PRO A 370 -8.98 8.25 -6.36
CA PRO A 370 -9.23 9.68 -6.28
C PRO A 370 -9.57 10.26 -7.65
N GLU A 371 -10.63 11.05 -7.70
CA GLU A 371 -11.04 11.80 -8.87
C GLU A 371 -11.20 13.29 -8.52
N LYS A 372 -10.74 14.18 -9.41
CA LYS A 372 -10.82 15.62 -9.17
C LYS A 372 -12.27 16.10 -9.15
N ILE A 373 -12.63 16.83 -8.09
CA ILE A 373 -13.92 17.52 -8.05
C ILE A 373 -13.82 18.78 -8.90
N LYS A 374 -14.62 18.85 -9.97
CA LYS A 374 -14.62 19.99 -10.91
C LYS A 374 -15.12 21.24 -10.18
N GLY A 375 -14.32 22.30 -10.23
CA GLY A 375 -14.65 23.60 -9.63
C GLY A 375 -14.29 23.71 -8.14
N ALA A 376 -14.02 22.59 -7.42
CA ALA A 376 -13.63 22.67 -6.04
C ALA A 376 -12.17 23.12 -5.87
N ASN A 377 -11.93 23.98 -4.90
CA ASN A 377 -10.58 24.43 -4.55
C ASN A 377 -10.48 24.78 -3.06
N ILE A 378 -9.24 24.89 -2.57
CA ILE A 378 -8.94 25.41 -1.23
C ILE A 378 -8.12 26.68 -1.44
N THR A 379 -8.58 27.77 -0.82
CA THR A 379 -7.89 29.07 -0.83
C THR A 379 -7.48 29.42 0.60
N PHE A 380 -6.25 29.91 0.75
CA PHE A 380 -5.71 30.38 2.02
C PHE A 380 -5.68 31.91 2.02
N GLU A 381 -5.81 32.50 3.21
CA GLU A 381 -5.73 33.94 3.40
C GLU A 381 -4.35 34.51 3.00
N HIS A 382 -3.29 33.69 3.18
CA HIS A 382 -1.92 34.05 2.87
C HIS A 382 -1.24 32.97 2.05
N ASP A 383 -0.57 33.33 0.97
CA ASP A 383 0.29 32.43 0.18
C ASP A 383 1.66 32.23 0.87
N THR A 384 2.11 33.26 1.60
CA THR A 384 3.37 33.23 2.36
C THR A 384 3.19 34.01 3.65
N PHE A 385 3.69 33.49 4.75
CA PHE A 385 3.64 34.12 6.06
C PHE A 385 4.83 33.71 6.92
N THR A 386 5.11 34.53 7.96
CA THR A 386 6.21 34.28 8.90
C THR A 386 5.66 34.19 10.31
N ILE A 387 6.05 33.15 11.06
CA ILE A 387 5.68 32.98 12.47
C ILE A 387 6.88 33.37 13.34
N SER A 388 6.68 34.32 14.23
CA SER A 388 7.71 34.76 15.17
C SER A 388 8.17 33.65 16.11
N PRO A 389 9.35 33.74 16.75
CA PRO A 389 9.80 32.75 17.71
C PRO A 389 8.81 32.54 18.85
N ASN A 390 8.62 31.29 19.29
CA ASN A 390 7.73 30.92 20.39
C ASN A 390 6.35 31.57 20.33
N SER A 391 5.77 31.70 19.13
CA SER A 391 4.46 32.30 18.91
C SER A 391 3.56 31.40 18.06
N SER A 392 2.28 31.75 18.05
CA SER A 392 1.27 31.05 17.24
C SER A 392 0.79 31.95 16.09
N PHE A 393 0.27 31.31 15.04
CA PHE A 393 -0.33 31.95 13.89
C PHE A 393 -1.58 31.19 13.46
N ASP A 394 -2.65 31.91 13.22
CA ASP A 394 -3.90 31.35 12.72
C ASP A 394 -3.96 31.51 11.20
N LEU A 395 -3.87 30.40 10.47
CA LEU A 395 -3.98 30.36 9.02
C LEU A 395 -5.43 30.06 8.64
N ASN A 396 -6.12 31.07 8.13
CA ASN A 396 -7.49 30.93 7.66
C ASN A 396 -7.54 30.39 6.24
N ALA A 397 -8.51 29.51 6.01
CA ALA A 397 -8.74 28.89 4.72
C ALA A 397 -10.23 28.72 4.43
N VAL A 398 -10.55 28.62 3.16
CA VAL A 398 -11.89 28.30 2.67
C VAL A 398 -11.79 27.19 1.63
N ILE A 399 -12.67 26.20 1.72
CA ILE A 399 -12.95 25.24 0.65
C ILE A 399 -14.25 25.67 -0.02
N ASN A 400 -14.22 25.73 -1.35
CA ASN A 400 -15.34 26.06 -2.24
C ASN A 400 -15.72 24.82 -3.06
#